data_ed42d14e6dbd28b57d32cfa2b292247c
#
_entry.id   ed42d14e6dbd28b57d32cfa2b292247c
#
_cell.length_a   1.000
_cell.length_b   1.000
_cell.length_c   1.000
_cell.angle_alpha   90.00
_cell.angle_beta   90.00
_cell.angle_gamma   90.00
#
_symmetry.space_group_name_H-M   'P 1'
#
loop_
_entity.id
_entity.type
_entity.pdbx_description
1 polymer ?
#
loop_
_entity_poly.entity_id
_entity_poly.type
_entity_poly.pdbx_seq_one_letter_code
_entity_poly.pdbx_strand_id
1 'polypeptide(L)'
;GYLSHPERRYPVIFAFQGIPGSVDAYQQNLPVGQIIPSLVSAQRIRDAIVVVPTVFPNNLDTECVDSADGSVRMDTFVSSDLVAWAKANLRTVDRPDAWATLGFSAGGWCSSMLTLRHPETFGYSLSLSGYFQIRFNGSALRPDGDPVYDLGRIASEQAPSVKLWFWTAKDDSAPYDSVQQFAPKVRAPTVLTVALVEAGGHSWAVWTAGTQAGLQWLGENSAQFAWVAS
;
A
#
# COMPACT_ATOMS: atom_id res chain seq x y z
N GLY A 1 7.46 9.26 -20.58
CA GLY A 1 6.19 8.99 -20.67
C GLY A 1 5.06 9.98 -20.48
N TYR A 2 4.80 10.48 -19.25
CA TYR A 2 3.54 11.20 -18.99
C TYR A 2 3.34 12.44 -19.87
N LEU A 3 4.33 13.30 -19.99
CA LEU A 3 4.19 14.55 -20.76
C LEU A 3 4.22 14.33 -22.28
N SER A 4 4.90 13.28 -22.76
CA SER A 4 5.04 13.00 -24.20
C SER A 4 3.87 12.23 -24.80
N HIS A 5 2.96 11.69 -23.97
CA HIS A 5 1.81 10.91 -24.40
C HIS A 5 0.52 11.43 -23.73
N PRO A 6 -0.03 12.55 -24.19
CA PRO A 6 -1.20 13.19 -23.57
C PRO A 6 -2.47 12.34 -23.66
N GLU A 7 -2.54 11.41 -24.63
CA GLU A 7 -3.66 10.51 -24.84
C GLU A 7 -3.67 9.31 -23.89
N ARG A 8 -2.51 8.98 -23.27
CA ARG A 8 -2.38 7.80 -22.41
C ARG A 8 -2.96 8.03 -21.03
N ARG A 9 -3.60 6.98 -20.50
CA ARG A 9 -3.99 6.86 -19.10
C ARG A 9 -3.09 5.85 -18.40
N TYR A 10 -2.84 6.08 -17.13
CA TYR A 10 -1.84 5.36 -16.35
C TYR A 10 -2.48 4.70 -15.14
N PRO A 11 -2.02 3.51 -14.74
CA PRO A 11 -2.35 2.98 -13.42
C PRO A 11 -1.73 3.85 -12.33
N VAL A 12 -2.26 3.73 -11.11
CA VAL A 12 -1.92 4.61 -9.99
C VAL A 12 -1.41 3.80 -8.81
N ILE A 13 -0.37 4.29 -8.16
CA ILE A 13 0.15 3.75 -6.90
C ILE A 13 0.08 4.86 -5.85
N PHE A 14 -0.67 4.64 -4.79
CA PHE A 14 -0.62 5.50 -3.59
C PHE A 14 0.44 4.95 -2.65
N ALA A 15 1.44 5.79 -2.31
CA ALA A 15 2.60 5.36 -1.54
C ALA A 15 2.65 6.07 -0.17
N PHE A 16 2.67 5.28 0.93
CA PHE A 16 2.55 5.75 2.31
C PHE A 16 3.84 5.54 3.09
N GLN A 17 4.37 6.62 3.66
CA GLN A 17 5.55 6.56 4.51
C GLN A 17 5.24 5.89 5.85
N GLY A 18 6.31 5.46 6.55
CA GLY A 18 6.23 5.06 7.94
C GLY A 18 6.21 6.26 8.90
N ILE A 19 6.10 5.99 10.18
CA ILE A 19 6.19 6.98 11.27
C ILE A 19 7.28 6.58 12.28
N PRO A 20 8.12 7.52 12.76
CA PRO A 20 8.27 8.88 12.25
C PRO A 20 8.82 8.91 10.82
N GLY A 21 8.44 9.93 10.03
CA GLY A 21 8.91 10.04 8.66
C GLY A 21 8.24 11.16 7.87
N SER A 22 8.64 11.28 6.62
CA SER A 22 8.05 12.23 5.68
C SER A 22 7.92 11.61 4.28
N VAL A 23 7.20 12.27 3.41
CA VAL A 23 7.06 11.87 1.99
C VAL A 23 8.40 11.86 1.25
N ASP A 24 9.41 12.60 1.73
CA ASP A 24 10.75 12.65 1.15
C ASP A 24 11.46 11.28 1.18
N ALA A 25 11.03 10.38 2.07
CA ALA A 25 11.52 9.01 2.11
C ALA A 25 11.44 8.32 0.74
N TYR A 26 10.41 8.61 -0.05
CA TYR A 26 10.22 8.06 -1.40
C TYR A 26 11.12 8.70 -2.48
N GLN A 27 11.87 9.71 -2.15
CA GLN A 27 12.93 10.28 -2.99
C GLN A 27 14.33 9.91 -2.49
N GLN A 28 14.53 9.93 -1.18
CA GLN A 28 15.86 9.81 -0.56
C GLN A 28 16.25 8.37 -0.25
N ASN A 29 15.35 7.60 0.35
CA ASN A 29 15.63 6.27 0.89
C ASN A 29 15.00 5.15 0.07
N LEU A 30 13.84 5.39 -0.48
CA LEU A 30 13.07 4.46 -1.31
C LEU A 30 12.72 5.11 -2.65
N PRO A 31 13.70 5.36 -3.53
CA PRO A 31 13.55 6.25 -4.68
C PRO A 31 12.68 5.63 -5.78
N VAL A 32 11.35 5.59 -5.57
CA VAL A 32 10.38 5.02 -6.52
C VAL A 32 10.45 5.68 -7.89
N GLY A 33 10.83 6.96 -7.94
CA GLY A 33 11.09 7.70 -9.18
C GLY A 33 12.28 7.18 -9.99
N GLN A 34 13.14 6.31 -9.43
CA GLN A 34 14.23 5.61 -10.10
C GLN A 34 13.90 4.12 -10.27
N ILE A 35 13.26 3.51 -9.26
CA ILE A 35 12.93 2.08 -9.27
C ILE A 35 11.94 1.76 -10.38
N ILE A 36 10.84 2.53 -10.51
CA ILE A 36 9.83 2.27 -11.54
C ILE A 36 10.41 2.40 -12.95
N PRO A 37 11.10 3.48 -13.35
CA PRO A 37 11.73 3.55 -14.68
C PRO A 37 12.72 2.42 -14.96
N SER A 38 13.48 1.96 -13.96
CA SER A 38 14.37 0.81 -14.09
C SER A 38 13.59 -0.47 -14.41
N LEU A 39 12.50 -0.72 -13.70
CA LEU A 39 11.63 -1.88 -13.95
C LEU A 39 10.89 -1.78 -15.29
N VAL A 40 10.50 -0.58 -15.73
CA VAL A 40 9.92 -0.34 -17.06
C VAL A 40 10.95 -0.68 -18.15
N SER A 41 12.18 -0.20 -18.00
CA SER A 41 13.28 -0.51 -18.93
C SER A 41 13.60 -2.01 -18.98
N ALA A 42 13.46 -2.70 -17.84
CA ALA A 42 13.60 -4.14 -17.73
C ALA A 42 12.35 -4.94 -18.17
N GLN A 43 11.31 -4.27 -18.68
CA GLN A 43 10.05 -4.88 -19.13
C GLN A 43 9.31 -5.67 -18.04
N ARG A 44 9.39 -5.21 -16.79
CA ARG A 44 8.74 -5.85 -15.63
C ARG A 44 7.42 -5.23 -15.26
N ILE A 45 7.27 -3.91 -15.49
CA ILE A 45 6.06 -3.15 -15.18
C ILE A 45 5.91 -2.04 -16.23
N ARG A 46 4.72 -1.51 -16.41
CA ARG A 46 4.51 -0.30 -17.22
C ARG A 46 4.65 0.96 -16.38
N ASP A 47 4.75 2.11 -17.05
CA ASP A 47 4.69 3.42 -16.39
C ASP A 47 3.43 3.55 -15.52
N ALA A 48 3.59 4.09 -14.32
CA ALA A 48 2.52 4.36 -13.38
C ALA A 48 2.64 5.78 -12.79
N ILE A 49 1.52 6.35 -12.38
CA ILE A 49 1.49 7.56 -11.55
C ILE A 49 1.71 7.14 -10.11
N VAL A 50 2.66 7.78 -9.42
CA VAL A 50 2.85 7.60 -7.98
C VAL A 50 2.37 8.85 -7.25
N VAL A 51 1.44 8.68 -6.32
CA VAL A 51 0.94 9.74 -5.45
C VAL A 51 1.44 9.45 -4.04
N VAL A 52 2.15 10.39 -3.44
CA VAL A 52 2.75 10.26 -2.10
C VAL A 52 2.10 11.30 -1.17
N PRO A 53 0.98 10.96 -0.52
CA PRO A 53 0.30 11.89 0.38
C PRO A 53 0.98 11.93 1.76
N THR A 54 0.84 13.06 2.46
CA THR A 54 1.20 13.15 3.88
C THR A 54 0.07 12.55 4.71
N VAL A 55 0.24 11.32 5.17
CA VAL A 55 -0.76 10.62 6.01
C VAL A 55 -0.47 10.73 7.51
N PHE A 56 0.73 11.17 7.90
CA PHE A 56 1.14 11.43 9.28
C PHE A 56 1.58 12.90 9.44
N PRO A 57 0.65 13.88 9.34
CA PRO A 57 0.99 15.30 9.38
C PRO A 57 1.61 15.66 10.74
N ASN A 58 2.75 16.36 10.72
CA ASN A 58 3.51 16.73 11.91
C ASN A 58 3.89 15.54 12.81
N ASN A 59 4.12 14.36 12.22
CA ASN A 59 4.33 13.08 12.91
C ASN A 59 3.17 12.71 13.86
N LEU A 60 1.96 13.20 13.63
CA LEU A 60 0.77 12.69 14.28
C LEU A 60 0.49 11.28 13.74
N ASP A 61 0.51 10.31 14.64
CA ASP A 61 0.18 8.94 14.29
C ASP A 61 -1.34 8.80 14.12
N THR A 62 -1.76 8.90 12.86
CA THR A 62 -3.18 8.79 12.48
C THR A 62 -3.58 7.33 12.24
N GLU A 63 -2.62 6.39 12.19
CA GLU A 63 -2.85 5.02 11.73
C GLU A 63 -3.65 4.93 10.41
N CYS A 64 -3.67 6.01 9.62
CA CYS A 64 -4.49 6.16 8.42
C CYS A 64 -6.00 5.90 8.63
N VAL A 65 -6.50 5.99 9.86
CA VAL A 65 -7.91 5.72 10.19
C VAL A 65 -8.71 7.01 10.29
N ASP A 66 -10.03 6.86 10.25
CA ASP A 66 -10.95 7.89 10.75
C ASP A 66 -11.21 7.64 12.22
N SER A 67 -10.94 8.62 13.08
CA SER A 67 -11.17 8.50 14.52
C SER A 67 -12.67 8.35 14.86
N ALA A 68 -12.95 7.76 16.00
CA ALA A 68 -14.32 7.54 16.44
C ALA A 68 -15.07 8.86 16.72
N ASP A 69 -14.34 9.89 17.13
CA ASP A 69 -14.87 11.24 17.41
C ASP A 69 -14.89 12.17 16.17
N GLY A 70 -14.36 11.70 15.03
CA GLY A 70 -14.30 12.46 13.79
C GLY A 70 -13.21 13.54 13.75
N SER A 71 -12.33 13.63 14.74
CA SER A 71 -11.23 14.61 14.79
C SER A 71 -10.13 14.33 13.77
N VAL A 72 -9.94 13.07 13.40
CA VAL A 72 -9.05 12.60 12.33
C VAL A 72 -9.89 11.87 11.29
N ARG A 73 -9.68 12.17 10.01
CA ARG A 73 -10.41 11.55 8.90
C ARG A 73 -9.44 11.15 7.79
N MET A 74 -8.40 10.40 8.15
CA MET A 74 -7.34 10.06 7.21
C MET A 74 -7.74 8.97 6.22
N ASP A 75 -8.54 8.01 6.65
CA ASP A 75 -9.12 7.00 5.77
C ASP A 75 -10.02 7.64 4.71
N THR A 76 -10.96 8.49 5.11
CA THR A 76 -11.81 9.27 4.18
C THR A 76 -10.96 10.15 3.26
N PHE A 77 -9.97 10.86 3.79
CA PHE A 77 -9.09 11.71 2.99
C PHE A 77 -8.42 10.93 1.86
N VAL A 78 -7.83 9.76 2.17
CA VAL A 78 -7.10 8.98 1.15
C VAL A 78 -8.05 8.27 0.21
N SER A 79 -9.07 7.58 0.72
CA SER A 79 -9.94 6.71 -0.08
C SER A 79 -10.99 7.46 -0.88
N SER A 80 -11.36 8.67 -0.48
CA SER A 80 -12.38 9.49 -1.13
C SER A 80 -11.80 10.77 -1.73
N ASP A 81 -11.31 11.69 -0.90
CA ASP A 81 -10.95 13.04 -1.35
C ASP A 81 -9.76 13.02 -2.32
N LEU A 82 -8.70 12.29 -1.96
CA LEU A 82 -7.49 12.20 -2.77
C LEU A 82 -7.72 11.36 -4.04
N VAL A 83 -8.53 10.32 -3.97
CA VAL A 83 -8.94 9.53 -5.14
C VAL A 83 -9.74 10.39 -6.12
N ALA A 84 -10.71 11.16 -5.62
CA ALA A 84 -11.49 12.08 -6.46
C ALA A 84 -10.60 13.15 -7.11
N TRP A 85 -9.68 13.72 -6.34
CA TRP A 85 -8.70 14.68 -6.86
C TRP A 85 -7.82 14.06 -7.96
N ALA A 86 -7.30 12.86 -7.72
CA ALA A 86 -6.42 12.19 -8.69
C ALA A 86 -7.16 11.86 -9.99
N LYS A 87 -8.40 11.39 -9.91
CA LYS A 87 -9.25 11.13 -11.09
C LYS A 87 -9.57 12.40 -11.87
N ALA A 88 -9.78 13.53 -11.20
CA ALA A 88 -10.09 14.81 -11.83
C ALA A 88 -8.88 15.50 -12.46
N ASN A 89 -7.69 15.34 -11.89
CA ASN A 89 -6.51 16.13 -12.26
C ASN A 89 -5.41 15.34 -12.98
N LEU A 90 -5.45 14.00 -12.92
CA LEU A 90 -4.44 13.13 -13.50
C LEU A 90 -5.07 12.19 -14.54
N ARG A 91 -4.28 11.76 -15.51
CA ARG A 91 -4.74 10.81 -16.53
C ARG A 91 -4.69 9.38 -16.00
N THR A 92 -5.60 9.08 -15.12
CA THR A 92 -5.71 7.77 -14.46
C THR A 92 -6.59 6.79 -15.24
N VAL A 93 -6.30 5.51 -15.16
CA VAL A 93 -7.23 4.45 -15.53
C VAL A 93 -8.23 4.29 -14.38
N ASP A 94 -9.53 4.45 -14.66
CA ASP A 94 -10.59 4.40 -13.64
C ASP A 94 -11.14 2.97 -13.48
N ARG A 95 -10.35 2.10 -12.85
CA ARG A 95 -10.69 0.71 -12.54
C ARG A 95 -9.90 0.24 -11.32
N PRO A 96 -10.49 -0.53 -10.39
CA PRO A 96 -9.79 -0.99 -9.19
C PRO A 96 -8.51 -1.78 -9.48
N ASP A 97 -8.49 -2.58 -10.55
CA ASP A 97 -7.30 -3.35 -10.97
C ASP A 97 -6.16 -2.50 -11.55
N ALA A 98 -6.37 -1.18 -11.67
CA ALA A 98 -5.36 -0.20 -12.06
C ALA A 98 -4.91 0.69 -10.88
N TRP A 99 -5.39 0.42 -9.66
CA TRP A 99 -5.03 1.20 -8.47
C TRP A 99 -4.42 0.29 -7.42
N ALA A 100 -3.22 0.63 -7.00
CA ALA A 100 -2.47 -0.08 -5.97
C ALA A 100 -2.08 0.85 -4.85
N THR A 101 -1.87 0.29 -3.68
CA THR A 101 -1.26 0.94 -2.53
C THR A 101 0.11 0.34 -2.27
N LEU A 102 1.04 1.14 -1.78
CA LEU A 102 2.40 0.76 -1.39
C LEU A 102 2.73 1.44 -0.08
N GLY A 103 3.34 0.77 0.86
CA GLY A 103 3.78 1.42 2.08
C GLY A 103 4.78 0.60 2.88
N PHE A 104 5.57 1.28 3.72
CA PHE A 104 6.52 0.64 4.63
C PHE A 104 6.20 0.98 6.09
N SER A 105 6.44 0.04 7.00
CA SER A 105 6.16 0.21 8.44
C SER A 105 4.67 0.55 8.68
N ALA A 106 4.35 1.63 9.40
CA ALA A 106 2.98 2.13 9.54
C ALA A 106 2.30 2.38 8.17
N GLY A 107 3.03 2.85 7.15
CA GLY A 107 2.50 2.96 5.78
C GLY A 107 2.14 1.60 5.16
N GLY A 108 2.81 0.52 5.58
CA GLY A 108 2.46 -0.85 5.17
C GLY A 108 1.12 -1.32 5.75
N TRP A 109 0.80 -0.90 6.98
CA TRP A 109 -0.55 -1.04 7.55
C TRP A 109 -1.55 -0.22 6.72
N CYS A 110 -1.29 1.08 6.47
CA CYS A 110 -2.16 1.92 5.65
C CYS A 110 -2.47 1.26 4.30
N SER A 111 -1.43 0.73 3.64
CA SER A 111 -1.56 0.04 2.36
C SER A 111 -2.54 -1.14 2.44
N SER A 112 -2.35 -2.06 3.38
CA SER A 112 -3.20 -3.25 3.53
C SER A 112 -4.62 -2.88 3.97
N MET A 113 -4.74 -1.95 4.92
CA MET A 113 -6.01 -1.49 5.48
C MET A 113 -6.89 -0.84 4.42
N LEU A 114 -6.34 0.14 3.68
CA LEU A 114 -7.08 0.85 2.63
C LEU A 114 -7.52 -0.09 1.51
N THR A 115 -6.67 -1.03 1.10
CA THR A 115 -7.01 -1.99 0.04
C THR A 115 -8.12 -2.95 0.47
N LEU A 116 -8.06 -3.48 1.69
CA LEU A 116 -9.09 -4.38 2.19
C LEU A 116 -10.43 -3.69 2.44
N ARG A 117 -10.41 -2.43 2.85
CA ARG A 117 -11.62 -1.67 3.17
C ARG A 117 -12.27 -1.00 1.95
N HIS A 118 -11.47 -0.67 0.93
CA HIS A 118 -11.92 0.03 -0.28
C HIS A 118 -11.61 -0.75 -1.56
N PRO A 119 -12.10 -2.00 -1.67
CA PRO A 119 -11.83 -2.86 -2.84
C PRO A 119 -12.43 -2.31 -4.15
N GLU A 120 -13.40 -1.42 -4.06
CA GLU A 120 -13.98 -0.68 -5.20
C GLU A 120 -13.00 0.32 -5.80
N THR A 121 -11.94 0.69 -5.06
CA THR A 121 -10.91 1.64 -5.49
C THR A 121 -9.56 0.96 -5.69
N PHE A 122 -9.11 0.18 -4.70
CA PHE A 122 -7.77 -0.40 -4.67
C PHE A 122 -7.84 -1.92 -4.84
N GLY A 123 -7.29 -2.43 -5.95
CA GLY A 123 -7.23 -3.87 -6.21
C GLY A 123 -6.00 -4.56 -5.62
N TYR A 124 -4.95 -3.79 -5.30
CA TYR A 124 -3.64 -4.32 -4.91
C TYR A 124 -3.04 -3.57 -3.74
N SER A 125 -2.38 -4.31 -2.83
CA SER A 125 -1.57 -3.75 -1.75
C SER A 125 -0.16 -4.32 -1.79
N LEU A 126 0.84 -3.45 -1.63
CA LEU A 126 2.24 -3.78 -1.41
C LEU A 126 2.65 -3.28 -0.01
N SER A 127 2.73 -4.19 0.96
CA SER A 127 3.04 -3.89 2.36
C SER A 127 4.46 -4.34 2.71
N LEU A 128 5.31 -3.40 3.07
CA LEU A 128 6.71 -3.61 3.44
C LEU A 128 6.86 -3.47 4.95
N SER A 129 7.11 -4.56 5.66
CA SER A 129 7.20 -4.62 7.13
C SER A 129 6.03 -3.89 7.81
N GLY A 130 4.83 -3.99 7.23
CA GLY A 130 3.61 -3.48 7.83
C GLY A 130 3.04 -4.45 8.88
N TYR A 131 1.83 -4.16 9.33
CA TYR A 131 1.10 -5.01 10.28
C TYR A 131 -0.38 -5.05 9.88
N PHE A 132 -1.19 -5.87 10.57
CA PHE A 132 -2.59 -6.11 10.23
C PHE A 132 -3.57 -5.79 11.38
N GLN A 133 -3.13 -4.98 12.31
CA GLN A 133 -3.92 -4.49 13.46
C GLN A 133 -3.50 -3.07 13.77
N ILE A 134 -4.42 -2.23 14.24
CA ILE A 134 -4.10 -0.91 14.77
C ILE A 134 -3.07 -1.05 15.89
N ARG A 135 -2.04 -0.23 15.86
CA ARG A 135 -0.94 -0.21 16.83
C ARG A 135 -0.66 1.23 17.28
N PHE A 136 0.24 1.37 18.26
CA PHE A 136 0.74 2.65 18.75
C PHE A 136 -0.41 3.57 19.19
N ASN A 137 -0.47 4.78 18.66
CA ASN A 137 -1.50 5.76 19.04
C ASN A 137 -2.85 5.52 18.34
N GLY A 138 -2.91 4.62 17.37
CA GLY A 138 -4.15 4.30 16.68
C GLY A 138 -5.26 3.80 17.61
N SER A 139 -4.92 3.09 18.67
CA SER A 139 -5.86 2.66 19.71
C SER A 139 -6.51 3.85 20.45
N ALA A 140 -5.86 5.01 20.54
CA ALA A 140 -6.44 6.23 21.08
C ALA A 140 -7.47 6.86 20.12
N LEU A 141 -7.35 6.62 18.81
CA LEU A 141 -8.28 7.10 17.79
C LEU A 141 -9.47 6.17 17.60
N ARG A 142 -9.26 4.88 17.83
CA ARG A 142 -10.27 3.81 17.73
C ARG A 142 -10.14 2.84 18.90
N PRO A 143 -11.26 2.35 19.46
CA PRO A 143 -11.19 1.31 20.50
C PRO A 143 -10.57 0.02 19.95
N ASP A 144 -9.91 -0.72 20.84
CA ASP A 144 -9.39 -2.05 20.50
C ASP A 144 -10.52 -2.96 20.03
N GLY A 145 -10.26 -3.69 18.92
CA GLY A 145 -11.23 -4.58 18.33
C GLY A 145 -12.36 -3.90 17.57
N ASP A 146 -12.22 -2.60 17.21
CA ASP A 146 -13.19 -1.91 16.35
C ASP A 146 -13.38 -2.72 15.03
N PRO A 147 -14.59 -3.25 14.78
CA PRO A 147 -14.84 -4.11 13.63
C PRO A 147 -14.63 -3.41 12.28
N VAL A 148 -14.63 -2.08 12.26
CA VAL A 148 -14.39 -1.29 11.05
C VAL A 148 -12.95 -1.47 10.55
N TYR A 149 -12.00 -1.66 11.47
CA TYR A 149 -10.57 -1.78 11.17
C TYR A 149 -9.98 -3.15 11.55
N ASP A 150 -10.82 -4.14 11.84
CA ASP A 150 -10.38 -5.54 12.02
C ASP A 150 -10.13 -6.19 10.65
N LEU A 151 -8.89 -6.10 10.17
CA LEU A 151 -8.52 -6.66 8.86
C LEU A 151 -8.65 -8.17 8.82
N GLY A 152 -8.45 -8.86 9.95
CA GLY A 152 -8.64 -10.30 10.05
C GLY A 152 -10.10 -10.69 9.82
N ARG A 153 -11.03 -9.93 10.39
CA ARG A 153 -12.46 -10.10 10.18
C ARG A 153 -12.83 -9.77 8.73
N ILE A 154 -12.36 -8.66 8.18
CA ILE A 154 -12.63 -8.27 6.79
C ILE A 154 -12.15 -9.37 5.83
N ALA A 155 -10.93 -9.87 6.01
CA ALA A 155 -10.35 -10.90 5.13
C ALA A 155 -11.02 -12.27 5.26
N SER A 156 -11.66 -12.57 6.42
CA SER A 156 -12.32 -13.87 6.67
C SER A 156 -13.81 -13.87 6.34
N GLU A 157 -14.53 -12.79 6.66
CA GLU A 157 -16.00 -12.73 6.55
C GLU A 157 -16.45 -12.02 5.26
N GLN A 158 -15.80 -10.91 4.88
CA GLN A 158 -16.14 -10.16 3.67
C GLN A 158 -15.35 -10.64 2.46
N ALA A 159 -14.10 -11.06 2.68
CA ALA A 159 -13.17 -11.58 1.69
C ALA A 159 -13.18 -10.79 0.37
N PRO A 160 -12.87 -9.47 0.37
CA PRO A 160 -12.94 -8.65 -0.84
C PRO A 160 -12.02 -9.18 -1.94
N SER A 161 -12.38 -8.95 -3.22
CA SER A 161 -11.61 -9.42 -4.37
C SER A 161 -10.37 -8.53 -4.61
N VAL A 162 -9.38 -8.64 -3.74
CA VAL A 162 -8.12 -7.88 -3.77
C VAL A 162 -6.92 -8.82 -3.64
N LYS A 163 -5.74 -8.34 -4.04
CA LYS A 163 -4.48 -9.07 -3.89
C LYS A 163 -3.52 -8.28 -3.01
N LEU A 164 -3.07 -8.91 -1.95
CA LEU A 164 -2.12 -8.37 -0.99
C LEU A 164 -0.77 -9.02 -1.21
N TRP A 165 0.29 -8.24 -1.28
CA TRP A 165 1.66 -8.68 -1.24
C TRP A 165 2.33 -8.13 0.00
N PHE A 166 2.92 -9.01 0.79
CA PHE A 166 3.56 -8.67 2.05
C PHE A 166 5.02 -9.10 2.03
N TRP A 167 5.89 -8.19 2.48
CA TRP A 167 7.33 -8.41 2.55
C TRP A 167 7.89 -7.95 3.88
N THR A 168 8.71 -8.80 4.53
CA THR A 168 9.47 -8.44 5.72
C THR A 168 10.67 -9.37 5.92
N ALA A 169 11.59 -8.99 6.83
CA ALA A 169 12.60 -9.88 7.34
C ALA A 169 12.05 -10.71 8.51
N LYS A 170 12.50 -11.96 8.66
CA LYS A 170 12.04 -12.83 9.77
C LYS A 170 12.51 -12.35 11.14
N ASP A 171 13.63 -11.61 11.19
CA ASP A 171 14.16 -10.97 12.39
C ASP A 171 13.51 -9.61 12.71
N ASP A 172 12.60 -9.12 11.88
CA ASP A 172 11.69 -8.01 12.16
C ASP A 172 10.42 -8.55 12.83
N SER A 173 10.49 -8.81 14.13
CA SER A 173 9.51 -9.64 14.86
C SER A 173 8.09 -9.10 14.78
N ALA A 174 7.87 -7.79 14.93
CA ALA A 174 6.53 -7.22 14.99
C ALA A 174 5.74 -7.39 13.67
N PRO A 175 6.27 -7.06 12.48
CA PRO A 175 5.61 -7.35 11.21
C PRO A 175 5.54 -8.85 10.91
N TYR A 176 6.59 -9.61 11.23
CA TYR A 176 6.62 -11.05 11.01
C TYR A 176 5.52 -11.75 11.80
N ASP A 177 5.41 -11.50 13.11
CA ASP A 177 4.37 -12.08 13.95
C ASP A 177 2.96 -11.64 13.50
N SER A 178 2.82 -10.38 13.07
CA SER A 178 1.55 -9.86 12.59
C SER A 178 1.06 -10.61 11.34
N VAL A 179 1.94 -10.87 10.36
CA VAL A 179 1.53 -11.63 9.17
C VAL A 179 1.25 -13.10 9.48
N GLN A 180 1.98 -13.72 10.41
CA GLN A 180 1.72 -15.10 10.85
C GLN A 180 0.31 -15.24 11.49
N GLN A 181 -0.15 -14.22 12.21
CA GLN A 181 -1.48 -14.18 12.81
C GLN A 181 -2.59 -13.85 11.80
N PHE A 182 -2.28 -13.07 10.77
CA PHE A 182 -3.25 -12.62 9.77
C PHE A 182 -3.46 -13.67 8.65
N ALA A 183 -2.39 -14.26 8.12
CA ALA A 183 -2.44 -15.14 6.96
C ALA A 183 -3.47 -16.30 7.08
N PRO A 184 -3.62 -16.99 8.24
CA PRO A 184 -4.62 -18.04 8.39
C PRO A 184 -6.07 -17.57 8.29
N LYS A 185 -6.34 -16.26 8.40
CA LYS A 185 -7.68 -15.68 8.34
C LYS A 185 -8.12 -15.34 6.91
N VAL A 186 -7.17 -15.24 5.97
CA VAL A 186 -7.48 -14.85 4.59
C VAL A 186 -8.30 -15.92 3.88
N ARG A 187 -9.37 -15.52 3.22
CA ARG A 187 -10.26 -16.39 2.44
C ARG A 187 -10.41 -15.87 1.01
N ALA A 188 -10.57 -16.78 0.08
CA ALA A 188 -10.89 -16.42 -1.30
C ALA A 188 -12.22 -15.64 -1.37
N PRO A 189 -12.33 -14.63 -2.25
CA PRO A 189 -11.39 -14.29 -3.32
C PRO A 189 -10.20 -13.37 -2.92
N THR A 190 -10.07 -12.93 -1.66
CA THR A 190 -8.87 -12.23 -1.20
C THR A 190 -7.66 -13.15 -1.33
N VAL A 191 -6.57 -12.64 -1.90
CA VAL A 191 -5.30 -13.36 -2.04
C VAL A 191 -4.22 -12.65 -1.25
N LEU A 192 -3.45 -13.40 -0.46
CA LEU A 192 -2.25 -12.93 0.23
C LEU A 192 -1.03 -13.69 -0.28
N THR A 193 -0.06 -12.96 -0.81
CA THR A 193 1.28 -13.45 -1.11
C THR A 193 2.24 -12.96 -0.03
N VAL A 194 2.90 -13.87 0.66
CA VAL A 194 3.92 -13.55 1.69
C VAL A 194 5.29 -13.89 1.14
N ALA A 195 6.17 -12.91 1.10
CA ALA A 195 7.58 -13.07 0.73
C ALA A 195 8.45 -12.62 1.91
N LEU A 196 9.41 -13.45 2.30
CA LEU A 196 10.24 -13.24 3.48
C LEU A 196 11.71 -13.29 3.12
N VAL A 197 12.53 -12.44 3.77
CA VAL A 197 14.00 -12.59 3.81
C VAL A 197 14.42 -13.06 5.19
N GLU A 198 15.54 -13.78 5.27
CA GLU A 198 15.97 -14.41 6.52
C GLU A 198 16.32 -13.38 7.60
N ALA A 199 17.02 -12.31 7.22
CA ALA A 199 17.47 -11.26 8.12
C ALA A 199 17.53 -9.90 7.41
N GLY A 200 17.64 -8.82 8.20
CA GLY A 200 17.77 -7.45 7.73
C GLY A 200 17.00 -6.46 8.58
N GLY A 201 16.17 -6.94 9.49
CA GLY A 201 15.41 -6.14 10.44
C GLY A 201 14.47 -5.12 9.79
N HIS A 202 14.07 -4.14 10.57
CA HIS A 202 13.20 -3.03 10.15
C HIS A 202 14.03 -1.94 9.46
N SER A 203 14.39 -2.14 8.20
CA SER A 203 15.44 -1.34 7.54
C SER A 203 15.14 -0.94 6.11
N TRP A 204 15.78 0.16 5.68
CA TRP A 204 15.70 0.64 4.31
C TRP A 204 16.17 -0.38 3.27
N ALA A 205 17.19 -1.19 3.61
CA ALA A 205 17.69 -2.22 2.71
C ALA A 205 16.60 -3.28 2.42
N VAL A 206 15.91 -3.73 3.47
CA VAL A 206 14.78 -4.68 3.34
C VAL A 206 13.64 -4.05 2.53
N TRP A 207 13.27 -2.81 2.81
CA TRP A 207 12.17 -2.14 2.11
C TRP A 207 12.49 -1.81 0.65
N THR A 208 13.74 -1.43 0.33
CA THR A 208 14.16 -1.18 -1.05
C THR A 208 14.08 -2.46 -1.89
N ALA A 209 14.63 -3.56 -1.37
CA ALA A 209 14.54 -4.86 -2.03
C ALA A 209 13.08 -5.31 -2.19
N GLY A 210 12.28 -5.14 -1.13
CA GLY A 210 10.85 -5.42 -1.16
C GLY A 210 10.09 -4.56 -2.16
N THR A 211 10.38 -3.26 -2.27
CA THR A 211 9.74 -2.40 -3.26
C THR A 211 9.98 -2.89 -4.69
N GLN A 212 11.21 -3.27 -5.02
CA GLN A 212 11.53 -3.81 -6.34
C GLN A 212 10.78 -5.11 -6.63
N ALA A 213 10.81 -6.06 -5.68
CA ALA A 213 10.13 -7.34 -5.80
C ALA A 213 8.61 -7.19 -5.87
N GLY A 214 8.03 -6.32 -5.03
CA GLY A 214 6.59 -6.06 -5.00
C GLY A 214 6.07 -5.37 -6.26
N LEU A 215 6.80 -4.40 -6.80
CA LEU A 215 6.44 -3.77 -8.07
C LEU A 215 6.55 -4.75 -9.25
N GLN A 216 7.54 -5.64 -9.26
CA GLN A 216 7.62 -6.70 -10.25
C GLN A 216 6.43 -7.66 -10.10
N TRP A 217 6.11 -8.10 -8.87
CA TRP A 217 4.94 -8.93 -8.59
C TRP A 217 3.64 -8.23 -9.06
N LEU A 218 3.51 -6.93 -8.86
CA LEU A 218 2.36 -6.15 -9.33
C LEU A 218 2.22 -6.22 -10.86
N GLY A 219 3.33 -6.06 -11.60
CA GLY A 219 3.35 -6.21 -13.06
C GLY A 219 2.96 -7.61 -13.54
N GLU A 220 3.32 -8.65 -12.78
CA GLU A 220 3.00 -10.05 -13.09
C GLU A 220 1.55 -10.42 -12.74
N ASN A 221 0.93 -9.72 -11.80
CA ASN A 221 -0.38 -10.06 -11.23
C ASN A 221 -1.53 -9.13 -11.62
N SER A 222 -1.24 -8.02 -12.31
CA SER A 222 -2.23 -7.07 -12.81
C SER A 222 -2.01 -6.75 -14.29
N ALA A 223 -3.01 -7.00 -15.12
CA ALA A 223 -2.97 -6.63 -16.54
C ALA A 223 -2.79 -5.11 -16.74
N GLN A 224 -3.24 -4.29 -15.77
CA GLN A 224 -3.13 -2.82 -15.86
C GLN A 224 -1.73 -2.32 -15.51
N PHE A 225 -0.97 -3.07 -14.72
CA PHE A 225 0.43 -2.77 -14.38
C PHE A 225 1.44 -3.58 -15.21
N ALA A 226 0.98 -4.60 -15.93
CA ALA A 226 1.85 -5.41 -16.79
C ALA A 226 2.54 -4.53 -17.84
N TRP A 227 3.80 -4.83 -18.10
CA TRP A 227 4.52 -4.21 -19.21
C TRP A 227 3.83 -4.53 -20.54
N VAL A 228 3.73 -3.54 -21.39
CA VAL A 228 3.21 -3.66 -22.76
C VAL A 228 4.21 -3.04 -23.72
N ALA A 229 4.48 -3.69 -24.84
CA ALA A 229 5.26 -3.11 -25.91
C ALA A 229 4.57 -1.82 -26.39
N SER A 230 5.32 -0.73 -26.50
CA SER A 230 4.86 0.59 -26.96
C SER A 230 4.65 0.61 -28.46
#